data_56d621d59114785c4c1b97611ebe8f96
#
_entry.id   56d621d59114785c4c1b97611ebe8f96
#
_cell.length_a   1.000
_cell.length_b   1.000
_cell.length_c   1.000
_cell.angle_alpha   90.00
_cell.angle_beta   90.00
_cell.angle_gamma   90.00
#
_symmetry.space_group_name_H-M   'P 1'
#
loop_
_entity.id
_entity.type
_entity.pdbx_description
1 polymer ?
#
loop_
_entity_poly.entity_id
_entity_poly.type
_entity_poly.pdbx_seq_one_letter_code
_entity_poly.pdbx_strand_id
1 'polypeptide(L)'
;MKKIIKNISIGTSITAVGITTTKNSWAGLLYHDYKIKTYYEKNDKKRENQDFLVLFHGIYGKSSDMENIAQYFKNDYRIVNIQYPTTKETAQEITELYIKLSIENIIGEIYAQNFHNKIENQYFEIDENGNRKDTWAADKNLNQNIKINFVTHSMGTGILRYYLKENPLKNLGKVVFISPPSHGSQLTDIPFVDKLPFILGKVVPQFSTKKDSFVNQLGEPDYNYLILIGNKTNNPFYSMLIPGKDDGMVPVDSAKMKSENFKIIDNTTHTSILKDMRTMKEISNFLKNTTIQENKTEEKKIENFSEKRE
;
A
#
# COMPACT_ATOMS: atom_id res chain seq x y z
N MET A 1 -8.97 -8.14 29.33
CA MET A 1 -9.01 -7.40 28.06
C MET A 1 -9.81 -8.05 26.91
N LYS A 2 -10.69 -9.03 27.16
CA LYS A 2 -11.49 -9.73 26.11
C LYS A 2 -12.99 -9.35 26.10
N LYS A 3 -13.39 -8.24 26.72
CA LYS A 3 -14.83 -7.92 26.90
C LYS A 3 -15.33 -6.60 26.28
N ILE A 4 -14.50 -5.90 25.47
CA ILE A 4 -14.88 -4.56 24.91
C ILE A 4 -15.32 -4.60 23.42
N ILE A 5 -15.25 -5.76 22.75
CA ILE A 5 -15.53 -5.84 21.30
C ILE A 5 -16.97 -6.24 20.96
N LYS A 6 -17.87 -6.35 21.92
CA LYS A 6 -19.23 -6.93 21.67
C LYS A 6 -20.35 -5.95 21.33
N ASN A 7 -20.10 -4.65 21.22
CA ASN A 7 -21.16 -3.66 20.93
C ASN A 7 -20.72 -2.58 19.90
N ILE A 8 -20.18 -2.97 18.76
CA ILE A 8 -20.16 -2.07 17.60
C ILE A 8 -21.30 -2.52 16.69
N SER A 9 -22.45 -1.93 16.86
CA SER A 9 -23.54 -2.01 15.92
C SER A 9 -23.11 -1.28 14.64
N ILE A 10 -23.09 -2.01 13.52
CA ILE A 10 -22.85 -1.48 12.18
C ILE A 10 -24.06 -0.63 11.78
N GLY A 11 -23.98 0.67 12.06
CA GLY A 11 -24.90 1.67 11.52
C GLY A 11 -24.35 2.15 10.17
N THR A 12 -24.88 1.61 9.09
CA THR A 12 -24.56 2.03 7.72
C THR A 12 -25.28 3.33 7.37
N SER A 13 -24.54 4.42 7.30
CA SER A 13 -24.83 5.52 6.38
C SER A 13 -23.53 6.31 6.16
N ILE A 14 -22.83 5.96 5.08
CA ILE A 14 -21.68 6.72 4.57
C ILE A 14 -22.17 7.48 3.36
N THR A 15 -22.56 8.74 3.57
CA THR A 15 -22.71 9.71 2.50
C THR A 15 -21.33 10.19 2.05
N ALA A 16 -21.18 10.32 0.74
CA ALA A 16 -19.99 10.91 0.12
C ALA A 16 -19.62 12.25 0.77
N VAL A 17 -18.30 12.47 0.92
CA VAL A 17 -17.67 13.63 1.54
C VAL A 17 -17.53 13.55 3.08
N GLY A 18 -16.32 13.18 3.49
CA GLY A 18 -15.80 13.50 4.82
C GLY A 18 -16.25 12.54 5.91
N ILE A 19 -15.27 11.85 6.43
CA ILE A 19 -15.40 11.19 7.74
C ILE A 19 -15.74 12.26 8.76
N THR A 20 -16.98 12.35 9.18
CA THR A 20 -17.36 13.06 10.39
C THR A 20 -16.87 12.25 11.58
N THR A 21 -15.73 12.65 12.11
CA THR A 21 -15.28 12.19 13.42
C THR A 21 -16.30 12.66 14.44
N THR A 22 -17.06 11.74 15.02
CA THR A 22 -17.86 12.02 16.20
C THR A 22 -16.92 12.41 17.33
N LYS A 23 -16.99 13.65 17.75
CA LYS A 23 -16.10 14.34 18.70
C LYS A 23 -16.06 13.75 20.13
N ASN A 24 -16.76 12.68 20.45
CA ASN A 24 -16.98 12.23 21.82
C ASN A 24 -16.76 10.72 22.08
N SER A 25 -15.86 10.06 21.34
CA SER A 25 -15.45 8.71 21.72
C SER A 25 -13.94 8.66 22.00
N TRP A 26 -13.53 7.85 22.97
CA TRP A 26 -12.15 7.57 23.26
C TRP A 26 -11.35 7.10 22.01
N ALA A 27 -12.03 6.50 21.04
CA ALA A 27 -11.52 6.16 19.73
C ALA A 27 -11.08 7.41 18.93
N GLY A 28 -11.80 8.53 19.01
CA GLY A 28 -11.43 9.77 18.33
C GLY A 28 -10.13 10.39 18.83
N LEU A 29 -9.76 10.14 20.09
CA LEU A 29 -8.48 10.61 20.68
C LEU A 29 -7.29 9.78 20.18
N LEU A 30 -7.48 8.46 19.94
CA LEU A 30 -6.44 7.53 19.48
C LEU A 30 -6.14 7.68 17.98
N TYR A 31 -7.13 8.10 17.16
CA TYR A 31 -7.05 8.14 15.70
C TYR A 31 -7.02 9.56 15.11
N HIS A 32 -6.57 10.55 15.88
CA HIS A 32 -6.64 11.96 15.50
C HIS A 32 -5.97 12.28 14.14
N ASP A 33 -4.90 11.56 13.79
CA ASP A 33 -4.15 11.78 12.53
C ASP A 33 -4.44 10.71 11.47
N TYR A 34 -5.44 9.85 11.69
CA TYR A 34 -5.82 8.82 10.73
C TYR A 34 -7.02 9.25 9.89
N LYS A 35 -6.86 9.20 8.57
CA LYS A 35 -7.92 9.50 7.59
C LYS A 35 -7.74 8.67 6.34
N ILE A 36 -8.83 8.29 5.71
CA ILE A 36 -8.83 7.70 4.38
C ILE A 36 -9.50 8.69 3.43
N LYS A 37 -8.79 9.09 2.38
CA LYS A 37 -9.35 9.91 1.30
C LYS A 37 -9.53 9.03 0.06
N THR A 38 -10.77 8.91 -0.41
CA THR A 38 -11.09 8.21 -1.65
C THR A 38 -11.37 9.21 -2.77
N TYR A 39 -11.09 8.83 -4.01
CA TYR A 39 -11.30 9.64 -5.22
C TYR A 39 -12.31 8.98 -6.16
N TYR A 40 -13.23 8.20 -5.59
CA TYR A 40 -14.33 7.54 -6.29
C TYR A 40 -15.55 7.47 -5.35
N GLU A 41 -16.72 7.32 -5.94
CA GLU A 41 -17.95 7.03 -5.18
C GLU A 41 -18.10 5.50 -5.03
N LYS A 42 -18.35 5.03 -3.80
CA LYS A 42 -18.39 3.59 -3.50
C LYS A 42 -19.44 2.80 -4.30
N ASN A 43 -20.50 3.46 -4.74
CA ASN A 43 -21.61 2.85 -5.48
C ASN A 43 -21.59 3.20 -6.98
N ASP A 44 -20.47 3.71 -7.51
CA ASP A 44 -20.34 4.01 -8.93
C ASP A 44 -20.18 2.71 -9.73
N LYS A 45 -21.29 2.23 -10.32
CA LYS A 45 -21.32 1.01 -11.16
C LYS A 45 -20.31 1.05 -12.31
N LYS A 46 -19.93 2.24 -12.80
CA LYS A 46 -18.95 2.38 -13.87
C LYS A 46 -17.53 2.01 -13.41
N ARG A 47 -17.27 2.01 -12.11
CA ARG A 47 -15.98 1.76 -11.51
C ARG A 47 -15.88 0.46 -10.71
N GLU A 48 -16.97 -0.31 -10.65
CA GLU A 48 -17.01 -1.54 -9.83
C GLU A 48 -15.94 -2.58 -10.23
N ASN A 49 -15.54 -2.59 -11.51
CA ASN A 49 -14.50 -3.49 -12.00
C ASN A 49 -13.10 -2.86 -12.10
N GLN A 50 -12.94 -1.61 -11.67
CA GLN A 50 -11.61 -0.98 -11.64
C GLN A 50 -10.79 -1.50 -10.46
N ASP A 51 -9.50 -1.67 -10.71
CA ASP A 51 -8.52 -1.98 -9.68
C ASP A 51 -8.39 -0.84 -8.65
N PHE A 52 -7.97 -1.20 -7.46
CA PHE A 52 -7.57 -0.23 -6.44
C PHE A 52 -6.12 0.20 -6.62
N LEU A 53 -5.84 1.46 -6.29
CA LEU A 53 -4.49 1.98 -6.11
C LEU A 53 -4.40 2.65 -4.73
N VAL A 54 -3.68 2.02 -3.82
CA VAL A 54 -3.53 2.45 -2.44
C VAL A 54 -2.23 3.22 -2.28
N LEU A 55 -2.30 4.41 -1.67
CA LEU A 55 -1.19 5.34 -1.56
C LEU A 55 -0.74 5.50 -0.11
N PHE A 56 0.57 5.36 0.13
CA PHE A 56 1.20 5.54 1.45
C PHE A 56 2.23 6.67 1.39
N HIS A 57 2.10 7.65 2.26
CA HIS A 57 3.08 8.74 2.39
C HIS A 57 4.31 8.34 3.25
N GLY A 58 5.33 9.19 3.25
CA GLY A 58 6.56 9.02 4.02
C GLY A 58 6.49 9.56 5.45
N ILE A 59 7.63 9.52 6.14
CA ILE A 59 7.79 10.10 7.48
C ILE A 59 7.58 11.62 7.45
N TYR A 60 7.01 12.17 8.50
CA TYR A 60 6.59 13.58 8.64
C TYR A 60 5.65 14.06 7.53
N GLY A 61 5.25 13.15 6.62
CA GLY A 61 4.38 13.43 5.51
C GLY A 61 2.91 13.37 5.87
N LYS A 62 2.10 13.67 4.85
CA LYS A 62 0.64 13.62 4.90
C LYS A 62 0.11 12.99 3.61
N SER A 63 -1.15 12.56 3.64
CA SER A 63 -1.82 12.08 2.42
C SER A 63 -1.80 13.11 1.27
N SER A 64 -1.73 14.40 1.59
CA SER A 64 -1.56 15.47 0.60
C SER A 64 -0.26 15.39 -0.21
N ASP A 65 0.78 14.74 0.30
CA ASP A 65 2.04 14.60 -0.44
C ASP A 65 1.88 13.64 -1.62
N MET A 66 0.93 12.68 -1.50
CA MET A 66 0.56 11.74 -2.56
C MET A 66 -0.51 12.28 -3.51
N GLU A 67 -0.95 13.53 -3.34
CA GLU A 67 -2.07 14.11 -4.09
C GLU A 67 -1.83 14.14 -5.60
N ASN A 68 -0.61 14.46 -6.07
CA ASN A 68 -0.32 14.48 -7.50
C ASN A 68 -0.48 13.10 -8.14
N ILE A 69 -0.06 12.05 -7.44
CA ILE A 69 -0.23 10.66 -7.88
C ILE A 69 -1.72 10.32 -7.88
N ALA A 70 -2.44 10.64 -6.80
CA ALA A 70 -3.87 10.41 -6.71
C ALA A 70 -4.64 11.07 -7.86
N GLN A 71 -4.37 12.35 -8.15
CA GLN A 71 -5.03 13.10 -9.23
C GLN A 71 -4.69 12.55 -10.61
N TYR A 72 -3.45 12.09 -10.83
CA TYR A 72 -3.05 11.53 -12.12
C TYR A 72 -3.78 10.21 -12.42
N PHE A 73 -3.96 9.34 -11.41
CA PHE A 73 -4.52 8.00 -11.58
C PHE A 73 -6.01 7.86 -11.24
N LYS A 74 -6.68 8.89 -10.73
CA LYS A 74 -8.07 8.80 -10.24
C LYS A 74 -9.11 8.36 -11.27
N ASN A 75 -8.82 8.49 -12.57
CA ASN A 75 -9.74 8.07 -13.61
C ASN A 75 -9.55 6.58 -13.99
N ASP A 76 -8.34 6.06 -13.81
CA ASP A 76 -7.97 4.69 -14.18
C ASP A 76 -8.14 3.69 -13.01
N TYR A 77 -8.06 4.18 -11.76
CA TYR A 77 -8.08 3.36 -10.54
C TYR A 77 -9.02 3.93 -9.48
N ARG A 78 -9.53 3.07 -8.61
CA ARG A 78 -10.15 3.46 -7.34
C ARG A 78 -9.05 3.83 -6.36
N ILE A 79 -8.82 5.14 -6.17
CA ILE A 79 -7.72 5.62 -5.33
C ILE A 79 -8.13 5.62 -3.86
N VAL A 80 -7.28 5.01 -3.02
CA VAL A 80 -7.38 5.06 -1.55
C VAL A 80 -6.09 5.66 -1.01
N ASN A 81 -6.15 6.90 -0.58
CA ASN A 81 -5.01 7.65 -0.06
C ASN A 81 -5.09 7.70 1.47
N ILE A 82 -4.19 6.99 2.15
CA ILE A 82 -4.24 6.77 3.59
C ILE A 82 -3.36 7.78 4.31
N GLN A 83 -3.96 8.52 5.24
CA GLN A 83 -3.28 9.36 6.23
C GLN A 83 -3.11 8.56 7.51
N TYR A 84 -1.88 8.46 8.01
CA TYR A 84 -1.55 7.82 9.28
C TYR A 84 -0.48 8.59 10.04
N PRO A 85 -0.42 8.48 11.38
CA PRO A 85 0.63 9.14 12.16
C PRO A 85 2.00 8.53 11.86
N THR A 86 3.06 9.34 11.90
CA THR A 86 4.40 8.91 11.50
C THR A 86 5.46 9.09 12.58
N THR A 87 5.09 9.61 13.74
CA THR A 87 6.06 9.93 14.81
C THR A 87 5.76 9.28 16.15
N LYS A 88 4.48 8.94 16.39
CA LYS A 88 4.02 8.45 17.71
C LYS A 88 4.17 6.94 17.85
N GLU A 89 4.06 6.21 16.75
CA GLU A 89 4.04 4.75 16.65
C GLU A 89 5.26 4.21 15.94
N THR A 90 5.55 2.92 16.15
CA THR A 90 6.48 2.12 15.35
C THR A 90 5.84 1.71 14.03
N ALA A 91 6.62 1.22 13.07
CA ALA A 91 6.10 0.73 11.80
C ALA A 91 5.10 -0.42 11.98
N GLN A 92 5.33 -1.30 12.97
CA GLN A 92 4.42 -2.39 13.31
C GLN A 92 3.10 -1.87 13.89
N GLU A 93 3.17 -0.91 14.83
CA GLU A 93 1.97 -0.28 15.41
C GLU A 93 1.16 0.46 14.34
N ILE A 94 1.83 1.21 13.44
CA ILE A 94 1.17 1.87 12.29
C ILE A 94 0.43 0.82 11.43
N THR A 95 1.10 -0.29 11.15
CA THR A 95 0.51 -1.36 10.33
C THR A 95 -0.74 -1.95 10.98
N GLU A 96 -0.66 -2.34 12.24
CA GLU A 96 -1.78 -2.99 12.94
C GLU A 96 -2.95 -2.04 13.21
N LEU A 97 -2.68 -0.79 13.56
CA LEU A 97 -3.71 0.17 13.97
C LEU A 97 -4.42 0.85 12.79
N TYR A 98 -3.71 1.07 11.68
CA TYR A 98 -4.23 1.91 10.59
C TYR A 98 -4.25 1.22 9.23
N ILE A 99 -3.16 0.55 8.84
CA ILE A 99 -3.03 0.01 7.49
C ILE A 99 -3.91 -1.23 7.32
N LYS A 100 -3.86 -2.14 8.27
CA LYS A 100 -4.67 -3.36 8.25
C LYS A 100 -6.15 -3.05 8.15
N LEU A 101 -6.65 -2.14 8.98
CA LEU A 101 -8.05 -1.69 8.93
C LEU A 101 -8.40 -1.07 7.57
N SER A 102 -7.49 -0.26 7.01
CA SER A 102 -7.71 0.37 5.70
C SER A 102 -7.86 -0.65 4.59
N ILE A 103 -6.99 -1.65 4.57
CA ILE A 103 -6.98 -2.69 3.53
C ILE A 103 -8.15 -3.67 3.74
N GLU A 104 -8.48 -4.01 4.97
CA GLU A 104 -9.68 -4.81 5.28
C GLU A 104 -10.97 -4.13 4.79
N ASN A 105 -11.06 -2.80 4.87
CA ASN A 105 -12.18 -2.05 4.30
C ASN A 105 -12.25 -2.16 2.77
N ILE A 106 -11.11 -2.14 2.07
CA ILE A 106 -11.05 -2.34 0.61
C ILE A 106 -11.49 -3.76 0.25
N ILE A 107 -10.97 -4.75 0.96
CA ILE A 107 -11.36 -6.16 0.79
C ILE A 107 -12.86 -6.32 1.03
N GLY A 108 -13.38 -5.72 2.10
CA GLY A 108 -14.82 -5.71 2.40
C GLY A 108 -15.66 -5.08 1.29
N GLU A 109 -15.16 -4.02 0.64
CA GLU A 109 -15.82 -3.39 -0.51
C GLU A 109 -15.85 -4.32 -1.73
N ILE A 110 -14.75 -5.02 -2.03
CA ILE A 110 -14.68 -6.02 -3.10
C ILE A 110 -15.66 -7.16 -2.83
N TYR A 111 -15.77 -7.63 -1.59
CA TYR A 111 -16.74 -8.66 -1.20
C TYR A 111 -18.18 -8.20 -1.32
N ALA A 112 -18.48 -6.97 -0.87
CA ALA A 112 -19.83 -6.42 -0.91
C ALA A 112 -20.33 -6.27 -2.36
N GLN A 113 -19.46 -5.86 -3.28
CA GLN A 113 -19.79 -5.77 -4.71
C GLN A 113 -20.09 -7.15 -5.30
N ASN A 114 -19.29 -8.15 -4.97
CA ASN A 114 -19.56 -9.53 -5.40
C ASN A 114 -20.87 -10.06 -4.83
N PHE A 115 -21.19 -9.71 -3.59
CA PHE A 115 -22.43 -10.11 -2.94
C PHE A 115 -23.66 -9.43 -3.60
N HIS A 116 -23.56 -8.15 -3.97
CA HIS A 116 -24.64 -7.44 -4.68
C HIS A 116 -24.90 -8.05 -6.06
N ASN A 117 -23.84 -8.32 -6.81
CA ASN A 117 -23.93 -8.97 -8.13
C ASN A 117 -24.47 -10.42 -8.04
N LYS A 118 -24.31 -11.08 -6.89
CA LYS A 118 -24.83 -12.42 -6.62
C LYS A 118 -26.27 -12.42 -6.11
N ILE A 119 -26.69 -11.45 -5.31
CA ILE A 119 -28.09 -11.31 -4.87
C ILE A 119 -29.01 -11.07 -6.07
N GLU A 120 -28.60 -10.29 -7.07
CA GLU A 120 -29.34 -10.14 -8.31
C GLU A 120 -29.46 -11.47 -9.10
N ASN A 121 -28.62 -12.47 -8.80
CA ASN A 121 -28.54 -13.77 -9.48
C ASN A 121 -28.92 -14.98 -8.60
N GLN A 122 -29.60 -14.83 -7.48
CA GLN A 122 -30.07 -15.89 -6.52
C GLN A 122 -28.94 -16.72 -5.89
N TYR A 123 -28.62 -16.49 -4.62
CA TYR A 123 -27.70 -17.38 -3.90
C TYR A 123 -28.05 -17.59 -2.43
N PHE A 124 -29.04 -18.40 -2.21
CA PHE A 124 -29.11 -19.27 -1.04
C PHE A 124 -29.54 -20.64 -1.53
N GLU A 125 -28.89 -21.66 -1.08
CA GLU A 125 -29.37 -23.02 -1.23
C GLU A 125 -30.26 -23.33 -0.01
N ILE A 126 -31.40 -23.94 -0.28
CA ILE A 126 -32.21 -24.55 0.76
C ILE A 126 -31.77 -25.99 0.79
N ASP A 127 -31.29 -26.47 1.95
CA ASP A 127 -30.92 -27.88 2.12
C ASP A 127 -32.18 -28.78 2.12
N GLU A 128 -31.97 -30.05 2.06
CA GLU A 128 -33.03 -31.08 2.05
C GLU A 128 -33.95 -31.06 3.30
N ASN A 129 -33.57 -30.30 4.35
CA ASN A 129 -34.34 -30.09 5.56
C ASN A 129 -35.07 -28.73 5.58
N GLY A 130 -34.99 -27.96 4.49
CA GLY A 130 -35.63 -26.63 4.40
C GLY A 130 -34.84 -25.50 5.08
N ASN A 131 -33.60 -25.74 5.53
CA ASN A 131 -32.78 -24.73 6.15
C ASN A 131 -32.04 -23.93 5.09
N ARG A 132 -31.99 -22.60 5.28
CA ARG A 132 -31.20 -21.70 4.44
C ARG A 132 -29.73 -21.92 4.70
N LYS A 133 -29.01 -22.42 3.70
CA LYS A 133 -27.56 -22.51 3.69
C LYS A 133 -27.02 -21.27 2.97
N ASP A 134 -26.46 -20.36 3.72
CA ASP A 134 -25.73 -19.23 3.15
C ASP A 134 -24.42 -19.72 2.50
N THR A 135 -24.41 -19.82 1.18
CA THR A 135 -23.24 -20.29 0.41
C THR A 135 -22.15 -19.21 0.28
N TRP A 136 -22.39 -17.99 0.75
CA TRP A 136 -21.44 -16.89 0.67
C TRP A 136 -20.11 -17.15 1.41
N ALA A 137 -20.16 -17.86 2.53
CA ALA A 137 -18.95 -18.21 3.30
C ALA A 137 -18.08 -19.27 2.60
N ALA A 138 -18.68 -20.06 1.69
CA ALA A 138 -17.99 -21.11 0.96
C ALA A 138 -17.42 -20.65 -0.39
N ASP A 139 -17.87 -19.51 -0.92
CA ASP A 139 -17.36 -18.98 -2.16
C ASP A 139 -16.00 -18.28 -1.92
N LYS A 140 -14.95 -19.11 -1.98
CA LYS A 140 -13.55 -18.70 -1.96
C LYS A 140 -13.15 -17.86 -3.19
N ASN A 141 -14.07 -17.62 -4.12
CA ASN A 141 -13.88 -16.80 -5.30
C ASN A 141 -14.27 -15.35 -4.99
N LEU A 142 -13.43 -14.67 -4.18
CA LEU A 142 -13.26 -13.25 -4.28
C LEU A 142 -13.18 -12.90 -5.76
N ASN A 143 -13.76 -11.81 -6.23
CA ASN A 143 -13.52 -11.37 -7.60
C ASN A 143 -12.02 -11.13 -7.76
N GLN A 144 -11.29 -12.21 -8.09
CA GLN A 144 -9.83 -12.22 -8.21
C GLN A 144 -9.37 -11.32 -9.37
N ASN A 145 -10.32 -10.86 -10.19
CA ASN A 145 -10.05 -9.95 -11.30
C ASN A 145 -9.73 -8.53 -10.78
N ILE A 146 -10.30 -8.11 -9.63
CA ILE A 146 -10.00 -6.80 -9.06
C ILE A 146 -8.72 -6.89 -8.23
N LYS A 147 -7.71 -6.15 -8.64
CA LYS A 147 -6.40 -6.10 -7.97
C LYS A 147 -6.30 -4.90 -7.01
N ILE A 148 -5.49 -5.08 -5.98
CA ILE A 148 -5.11 -4.02 -5.05
C ILE A 148 -3.64 -3.69 -5.34
N ASN A 149 -3.43 -2.59 -6.04
CA ASN A 149 -2.11 -2.07 -6.36
C ASN A 149 -1.68 -1.05 -5.30
N PHE A 150 -0.37 -0.86 -5.15
CA PHE A 150 0.18 0.05 -4.15
C PHE A 150 1.20 1.00 -4.76
N VAL A 151 1.17 2.26 -4.32
CA VAL A 151 2.28 3.21 -4.51
C VAL A 151 2.64 3.78 -3.16
N THR A 152 3.88 3.58 -2.75
CA THR A 152 4.37 4.03 -1.45
C THR A 152 5.56 4.96 -1.60
N HIS A 153 5.71 5.87 -0.66
CA HIS A 153 6.83 6.81 -0.61
C HIS A 153 7.64 6.60 0.67
N SER A 154 8.98 6.56 0.54
CA SER A 154 9.90 6.60 1.67
C SER A 154 9.58 5.55 2.74
N MET A 155 9.41 5.96 4.00
CA MET A 155 9.01 5.11 5.13
C MET A 155 7.79 4.23 4.84
N GLY A 156 6.82 4.73 4.06
CA GLY A 156 5.62 3.96 3.69
C GLY A 156 5.93 2.64 3.00
N THR A 157 7.10 2.54 2.36
CA THR A 157 7.59 1.29 1.75
C THR A 157 7.87 0.20 2.80
N GLY A 158 8.55 0.56 3.88
CA GLY A 158 8.82 -0.39 4.97
C GLY A 158 7.54 -0.86 5.65
N ILE A 159 6.59 0.05 5.84
CA ILE A 159 5.26 -0.27 6.40
C ILE A 159 4.51 -1.26 5.49
N LEU A 160 4.45 -1.00 4.17
CA LEU A 160 3.78 -1.91 3.24
C LEU A 160 4.50 -3.27 3.15
N ARG A 161 5.84 -3.30 3.09
CA ARG A 161 6.60 -4.56 3.09
C ARG A 161 6.30 -5.39 4.32
N TYR A 162 6.24 -4.78 5.50
CA TYR A 162 5.87 -5.46 6.73
C TYR A 162 4.43 -5.97 6.67
N TYR A 163 3.48 -5.12 6.24
CA TYR A 163 2.08 -5.52 6.10
C TYR A 163 1.92 -6.75 5.20
N LEU A 164 2.51 -6.74 3.99
CA LEU A 164 2.36 -7.83 3.02
C LEU A 164 3.06 -9.12 3.46
N LYS A 165 4.16 -9.01 4.23
CA LYS A 165 4.85 -10.14 4.82
C LYS A 165 3.97 -10.88 5.85
N GLU A 166 3.29 -10.11 6.71
CA GLU A 166 2.45 -10.67 7.76
C GLU A 166 1.02 -11.03 7.28
N ASN A 167 0.54 -10.37 6.22
CA ASN A 167 -0.82 -10.49 5.70
C ASN A 167 -0.82 -10.65 4.17
N PRO A 168 -0.52 -11.84 3.63
CA PRO A 168 -0.52 -12.09 2.20
C PRO A 168 -1.89 -11.80 1.57
N LEU A 169 -1.91 -11.00 0.50
CA LEU A 169 -3.12 -10.61 -0.21
C LEU A 169 -3.33 -11.46 -1.45
N LYS A 170 -4.47 -12.16 -1.55
CA LYS A 170 -4.86 -12.93 -2.75
C LYS A 170 -5.05 -12.04 -3.98
N ASN A 171 -5.51 -10.83 -3.76
CA ASN A 171 -5.76 -9.83 -4.80
C ASN A 171 -4.60 -8.84 -4.97
N LEU A 172 -3.41 -9.18 -4.47
CA LEU A 172 -2.25 -8.32 -4.66
C LEU A 172 -2.01 -8.10 -6.16
N GLY A 173 -1.96 -6.83 -6.54
CA GLY A 173 -1.56 -6.38 -7.85
C GLY A 173 -0.08 -6.01 -7.87
N LYS A 174 0.22 -4.88 -8.46
CA LYS A 174 1.58 -4.36 -8.59
C LYS A 174 1.90 -3.37 -7.50
N VAL A 175 3.17 -3.32 -7.14
CA VAL A 175 3.66 -2.47 -6.05
C VAL A 175 4.73 -1.51 -6.59
N VAL A 176 4.61 -0.22 -6.28
CA VAL A 176 5.61 0.79 -6.64
C VAL A 176 6.17 1.42 -5.38
N PHE A 177 7.47 1.41 -5.28
CA PHE A 177 8.25 2.01 -4.20
C PHE A 177 8.95 3.27 -4.72
N ILE A 178 8.61 4.43 -4.18
CA ILE A 178 9.23 5.71 -4.52
C ILE A 178 10.18 6.11 -3.40
N SER A 179 11.45 6.30 -3.73
CA SER A 179 12.51 6.68 -2.79
C SER A 179 12.54 5.81 -1.51
N PRO A 180 12.51 4.46 -1.66
CA PRO A 180 12.43 3.57 -0.52
C PRO A 180 13.76 3.47 0.23
N PRO A 181 13.80 3.67 1.55
CA PRO A 181 14.98 3.33 2.36
C PRO A 181 15.03 1.82 2.61
N SER A 182 15.23 1.03 1.53
CA SER A 182 15.11 -0.44 1.57
C SER A 182 16.12 -1.10 2.49
N HIS A 183 17.31 -0.47 2.60
CA HIS A 183 18.39 -0.87 3.50
C HIS A 183 18.73 0.22 4.53
N GLY A 184 17.77 1.11 4.82
CA GLY A 184 17.91 2.20 5.77
C GLY A 184 18.52 3.47 5.17
N SER A 185 18.78 4.46 6.03
CA SER A 185 19.45 5.70 5.69
C SER A 185 20.44 6.08 6.79
N GLN A 186 21.62 6.54 6.41
CA GLN A 186 22.64 7.01 7.35
C GLN A 186 22.15 8.21 8.18
N LEU A 187 21.15 8.95 7.71
CA LEU A 187 20.54 10.02 8.49
C LEU A 187 19.87 9.50 9.77
N THR A 188 19.47 8.23 9.79
CA THR A 188 18.91 7.60 11.00
C THR A 188 19.97 6.97 11.91
N ASP A 189 21.23 6.89 11.46
CA ASP A 189 22.36 6.35 12.21
C ASP A 189 23.15 7.43 12.95
N ILE A 190 22.75 8.69 12.83
CA ILE A 190 23.39 9.81 13.56
C ILE A 190 23.35 9.50 15.07
N PRO A 191 24.48 9.64 15.77
CA PRO A 191 24.52 9.39 17.21
C PRO A 191 23.40 10.14 17.95
N PHE A 192 22.77 9.45 18.90
CA PHE A 192 21.64 9.92 19.70
C PHE A 192 20.26 9.96 19.01
N VAL A 193 20.13 9.65 17.72
CA VAL A 193 18.80 9.54 17.05
C VAL A 193 17.93 8.50 17.76
N ASP A 194 18.51 7.38 18.16
CA ASP A 194 17.87 6.33 18.94
C ASP A 194 17.46 6.77 20.35
N LYS A 195 18.08 7.82 20.88
CA LYS A 195 17.80 8.40 22.21
C LYS A 195 16.77 9.54 22.17
N LEU A 196 16.38 9.97 20.98
CA LEU A 196 15.45 11.08 20.77
C LEU A 196 14.12 10.65 20.11
N PRO A 197 13.53 9.47 20.42
CA PRO A 197 12.30 9.02 19.78
C PRO A 197 11.11 9.94 20.01
N PHE A 198 11.13 10.71 21.13
CA PHE A 198 10.10 11.70 21.43
C PHE A 198 10.11 12.91 20.48
N ILE A 199 11.28 13.23 19.89
CA ILE A 199 11.46 14.38 19.00
C ILE A 199 11.36 13.93 17.54
N LEU A 200 12.04 12.83 17.20
CA LEU A 200 12.18 12.36 15.82
C LEU A 200 11.12 11.32 15.43
N GLY A 201 10.43 10.74 16.39
CA GLY A 201 9.44 9.71 16.20
C GLY A 201 9.98 8.30 16.40
N LYS A 202 9.13 7.42 16.98
CA LYS A 202 9.48 6.02 17.30
C LYS A 202 9.89 5.19 16.08
N VAL A 203 9.40 5.56 14.91
CA VAL A 203 9.65 4.83 13.66
C VAL A 203 11.04 5.10 13.08
N VAL A 204 11.67 6.26 13.38
CA VAL A 204 12.93 6.69 12.76
C VAL A 204 14.07 5.69 12.96
N PRO A 205 14.35 5.21 14.20
CA PRO A 205 15.43 4.24 14.41
C PRO A 205 15.23 2.91 13.70
N GLN A 206 14.00 2.58 13.31
CA GLN A 206 13.69 1.35 12.60
C GLN A 206 14.21 1.33 11.16
N PHE A 207 14.56 2.50 10.60
CA PHE A 207 15.13 2.67 9.26
C PHE A 207 16.64 2.91 9.28
N SER A 208 17.32 2.44 10.32
CA SER A 208 18.77 2.42 10.44
C SER A 208 19.41 1.47 9.42
N THR A 209 20.66 1.74 9.03
CA THR A 209 21.43 0.87 8.13
C THR A 209 21.95 -0.39 8.81
N LYS A 210 21.80 -0.52 10.11
CA LYS A 210 22.20 -1.69 10.89
C LYS A 210 21.50 -2.96 10.40
N LYS A 211 22.20 -4.08 10.35
CA LYS A 211 21.65 -5.37 9.86
C LYS A 211 20.45 -5.87 10.65
N ASP A 212 20.37 -5.56 11.93
CA ASP A 212 19.29 -5.92 12.84
C ASP A 212 18.15 -4.90 12.89
N SER A 213 18.24 -3.82 12.10
CA SER A 213 17.15 -2.84 12.01
C SER A 213 15.89 -3.47 11.41
N PHE A 214 14.74 -2.92 11.78
CA PHE A 214 13.43 -3.35 11.27
C PHE A 214 13.44 -3.48 9.74
N VAL A 215 13.87 -2.44 9.02
CA VAL A 215 13.81 -2.42 7.55
C VAL A 215 14.69 -3.50 6.92
N ASN A 216 15.86 -3.80 7.50
CA ASN A 216 16.77 -4.82 7.02
C ASN A 216 16.31 -6.26 7.36
N GLN A 217 15.45 -6.43 8.37
CA GLN A 217 14.85 -7.72 8.74
C GLN A 217 13.60 -8.07 7.90
N LEU A 218 13.10 -7.16 7.07
CA LEU A 218 11.95 -7.43 6.21
C LEU A 218 12.25 -8.46 5.11
N GLY A 219 13.50 -8.54 4.66
CA GLY A 219 13.92 -9.41 3.55
C GLY A 219 13.49 -8.85 2.19
N GLU A 220 13.72 -9.63 1.14
CA GLU A 220 13.32 -9.27 -0.22
C GLU A 220 11.84 -9.60 -0.45
N PRO A 221 11.06 -8.71 -1.11
CA PRO A 221 9.71 -9.03 -1.53
C PRO A 221 9.68 -10.14 -2.58
N ASP A 222 8.68 -11.00 -2.51
CA ASP A 222 8.42 -12.11 -3.45
C ASP A 222 7.34 -11.79 -4.50
N TYR A 223 6.87 -10.54 -4.52
CA TYR A 223 5.87 -10.03 -5.45
C TYR A 223 6.48 -9.06 -6.48
N ASN A 224 5.71 -8.73 -7.52
CA ASN A 224 6.17 -7.84 -8.59
C ASN A 224 6.17 -6.37 -8.12
N TYR A 225 7.33 -5.71 -8.15
CA TYR A 225 7.48 -4.33 -7.73
C TYR A 225 8.43 -3.51 -8.61
N LEU A 226 8.20 -2.20 -8.66
CA LEU A 226 9.04 -1.19 -9.30
C LEU A 226 9.64 -0.29 -8.23
N ILE A 227 10.91 0.06 -8.37
CA ILE A 227 11.58 1.07 -7.56
C ILE A 227 11.87 2.29 -8.41
N LEU A 228 11.46 3.47 -7.90
CA LEU A 228 11.80 4.78 -8.47
C LEU A 228 12.54 5.59 -7.40
N ILE A 229 13.68 6.19 -7.76
CA ILE A 229 14.46 7.03 -6.84
C ILE A 229 15.01 8.25 -7.55
N GLY A 230 15.09 9.36 -6.82
CA GLY A 230 15.80 10.56 -7.23
C GLY A 230 17.31 10.46 -7.02
N ASN A 231 18.07 11.39 -7.61
CA ASN A 231 19.50 11.46 -7.44
C ASN A 231 20.00 12.89 -7.21
N LYS A 232 19.14 13.78 -6.70
CA LYS A 232 19.45 15.16 -6.42
C LYS A 232 19.17 15.49 -4.97
N THR A 233 20.08 16.19 -4.34
CA THR A 233 19.88 16.82 -3.04
C THR A 233 19.74 18.32 -3.16
N ASN A 234 18.90 18.92 -2.32
CA ASN A 234 18.85 20.36 -2.11
C ASN A 234 19.55 20.76 -0.80
N ASN A 235 20.00 19.79 -0.02
CA ASN A 235 20.72 20.00 1.23
C ASN A 235 22.09 19.30 1.19
N PRO A 236 23.16 20.05 0.81
CA PRO A 236 24.49 19.49 0.71
C PRO A 236 25.02 18.95 2.04
N PHE A 237 24.52 19.45 3.17
CA PHE A 237 24.91 18.95 4.50
C PHE A 237 24.40 17.52 4.72
N TYR A 238 23.16 17.21 4.33
CA TYR A 238 22.65 15.83 4.41
C TYR A 238 23.39 14.90 3.46
N SER A 239 23.65 15.36 2.23
CA SER A 239 24.38 14.59 1.23
C SER A 239 25.82 14.27 1.66
N MET A 240 26.43 15.14 2.48
CA MET A 240 27.77 14.87 3.04
C MET A 240 27.76 13.69 4.04
N LEU A 241 26.61 13.43 4.68
CA LEU A 241 26.43 12.30 5.61
C LEU A 241 25.99 11.02 4.92
N ILE A 242 25.52 11.12 3.66
CA ILE A 242 25.03 10.01 2.87
C ILE A 242 26.09 9.59 1.85
N PRO A 243 26.57 8.35 1.84
CA PRO A 243 27.58 7.94 0.89
C PRO A 243 27.02 7.76 -0.53
N GLY A 244 27.75 8.28 -1.52
CA GLY A 244 27.41 8.12 -2.93
C GLY A 244 26.32 9.08 -3.42
N LYS A 245 25.59 8.66 -4.46
CA LYS A 245 24.45 9.41 -4.99
C LYS A 245 23.24 9.23 -4.07
N ASP A 246 22.51 10.31 -3.84
CA ASP A 246 21.33 10.33 -2.98
C ASP A 246 20.25 11.29 -3.51
N ASP A 247 19.06 11.17 -2.96
CA ASP A 247 17.93 12.06 -3.25
C ASP A 247 17.73 13.17 -2.19
N GLY A 248 18.69 13.31 -1.27
CA GLY A 248 18.66 14.22 -0.12
C GLY A 248 18.24 13.55 1.19
N MET A 249 17.77 12.31 1.17
CA MET A 249 17.34 11.54 2.35
C MET A 249 17.77 10.07 2.29
N VAL A 250 17.75 9.47 1.10
CA VAL A 250 18.02 8.05 0.89
C VAL A 250 19.14 7.89 -0.13
N PRO A 251 20.18 7.11 0.17
CA PRO A 251 21.19 6.73 -0.83
C PRO A 251 20.55 5.91 -1.96
N VAL A 252 20.94 6.18 -3.20
CA VAL A 252 20.48 5.40 -4.36
C VAL A 252 20.75 3.90 -4.16
N ASP A 253 21.91 3.56 -3.60
CA ASP A 253 22.27 2.16 -3.35
C ASP A 253 21.43 1.53 -2.23
N SER A 254 21.01 2.29 -1.22
CA SER A 254 20.08 1.81 -0.18
C SER A 254 18.70 1.50 -0.72
N ALA A 255 18.27 2.18 -1.78
CA ALA A 255 16.96 1.93 -2.37
C ALA A 255 16.90 0.63 -3.17
N LYS A 256 18.05 0.14 -3.65
CA LYS A 256 18.12 -1.07 -4.48
C LYS A 256 17.70 -2.30 -3.67
N MET A 257 16.93 -3.15 -4.32
CA MET A 257 16.61 -4.52 -3.95
C MET A 257 16.86 -5.43 -5.17
N LYS A 258 16.51 -6.70 -5.11
CA LYS A 258 16.77 -7.66 -6.20
C LYS A 258 15.91 -7.47 -7.46
N SER A 259 14.99 -6.48 -7.48
CA SER A 259 14.16 -6.23 -8.66
C SER A 259 14.99 -5.69 -9.82
N GLU A 260 14.75 -6.21 -11.03
CA GLU A 260 15.25 -5.63 -12.28
C GLU A 260 14.52 -4.33 -12.64
N ASN A 261 13.35 -4.09 -12.06
CA ASN A 261 12.54 -2.88 -12.25
C ASN A 261 13.01 -1.76 -11.30
N PHE A 262 14.21 -1.26 -11.54
CA PHE A 262 14.80 -0.15 -10.80
C PHE A 262 15.11 1.00 -11.75
N LYS A 263 14.61 2.20 -11.45
CA LYS A 263 14.83 3.39 -12.29
C LYS A 263 15.18 4.61 -11.44
N ILE A 264 16.15 5.38 -11.94
CA ILE A 264 16.50 6.69 -11.40
C ILE A 264 15.75 7.75 -12.17
N ILE A 265 15.06 8.63 -11.47
CA ILE A 265 14.43 9.83 -12.02
C ILE A 265 15.39 10.99 -11.81
N ASP A 266 16.24 11.21 -12.79
CA ASP A 266 17.34 12.20 -12.71
C ASP A 266 16.85 13.60 -12.33
N ASN A 267 17.69 14.29 -11.55
CA ASN A 267 17.42 15.68 -11.09
C ASN A 267 16.18 15.81 -10.20
N THR A 268 15.70 14.75 -9.58
CA THR A 268 14.63 14.81 -8.56
C THR A 268 15.19 14.58 -7.17
N THR A 269 14.62 15.27 -6.19
CA THR A 269 14.87 15.08 -4.77
C THR A 269 13.86 14.10 -4.17
N HIS A 270 14.08 13.72 -2.91
CA HIS A 270 13.20 12.83 -2.13
C HIS A 270 11.71 13.18 -2.20
N THR A 271 11.38 14.44 -2.32
CA THR A 271 9.99 14.91 -2.37
C THR A 271 9.56 15.40 -3.76
N SER A 272 10.47 15.99 -4.56
CA SER A 272 10.12 16.48 -5.89
C SER A 272 9.76 15.37 -6.86
N ILE A 273 10.29 14.16 -6.66
CA ILE A 273 9.97 12.95 -7.43
C ILE A 273 8.47 12.64 -7.42
N LEU A 274 7.74 12.97 -6.35
CA LEU A 274 6.29 12.77 -6.22
C LEU A 274 5.45 13.66 -7.15
N LYS A 275 6.07 14.67 -7.74
CA LYS A 275 5.41 15.65 -8.63
C LYS A 275 5.92 15.57 -10.07
N ASP A 276 6.97 14.78 -10.31
CA ASP A 276 7.60 14.68 -11.62
C ASP A 276 6.76 13.83 -12.58
N MET A 277 6.49 14.35 -13.76
CA MET A 277 5.68 13.64 -14.78
C MET A 277 6.36 12.37 -15.29
N ARG A 278 7.69 12.26 -15.23
CA ARG A 278 8.41 11.04 -15.59
C ARG A 278 8.11 9.93 -14.58
N THR A 279 8.03 10.28 -13.29
CA THR A 279 7.57 9.37 -12.23
C THR A 279 6.18 8.83 -12.55
N MET A 280 5.22 9.71 -12.90
CA MET A 280 3.86 9.30 -13.26
C MET A 280 3.83 8.35 -14.47
N LYS A 281 4.64 8.64 -15.50
CA LYS A 281 4.76 7.78 -16.70
C LYS A 281 5.33 6.41 -16.37
N GLU A 282 6.37 6.34 -15.54
CA GLU A 282 6.97 5.06 -15.15
C GLU A 282 6.01 4.21 -14.30
N ILE A 283 5.29 4.83 -13.36
CA ILE A 283 4.23 4.15 -12.61
C ILE A 283 3.15 3.64 -13.58
N SER A 284 2.65 4.49 -14.49
CA SER A 284 1.62 4.10 -15.46
C SER A 284 2.07 2.95 -16.35
N ASN A 285 3.28 3.01 -16.89
CA ASN A 285 3.85 1.96 -17.71
C ASN A 285 3.93 0.63 -16.94
N PHE A 286 4.41 0.69 -15.70
CA PHE A 286 4.53 -0.50 -14.87
C PHE A 286 3.16 -1.07 -14.50
N LEU A 287 2.21 -0.25 -14.10
CA LEU A 287 0.87 -0.71 -13.72
C LEU A 287 0.08 -1.30 -14.91
N LYS A 288 0.24 -0.76 -16.14
CA LYS A 288 -0.49 -1.20 -17.34
C LYS A 288 0.16 -2.38 -18.06
N ASN A 289 1.48 -2.57 -17.95
CA ASN A 289 2.15 -3.69 -18.62
C ASN A 289 1.69 -5.01 -17.99
N THR A 290 0.90 -5.76 -18.72
CA THR A 290 0.65 -7.18 -18.45
C THR A 290 1.99 -7.89 -18.51
N THR A 291 2.36 -8.61 -17.47
CA THR A 291 3.71 -9.17 -17.34
C THR A 291 3.94 -10.14 -18.50
N ILE A 292 4.97 -9.91 -19.32
CA ILE A 292 5.45 -10.84 -20.36
C ILE A 292 5.65 -12.27 -19.79
N GLN A 293 5.79 -12.42 -18.48
CA GLN A 293 5.92 -13.70 -17.80
C GLN A 293 4.59 -14.47 -17.67
N GLU A 294 3.45 -13.79 -17.52
CA GLU A 294 2.12 -14.47 -17.50
C GLU A 294 1.82 -15.05 -18.88
N ASN A 295 2.11 -14.31 -19.95
CA ASN A 295 1.95 -14.80 -21.32
C ASN A 295 2.91 -15.97 -21.65
N LYS A 296 4.17 -15.94 -21.19
CA LYS A 296 5.09 -17.06 -21.37
C LYS A 296 4.70 -18.30 -20.58
N THR A 297 4.01 -18.15 -19.47
CA THR A 297 3.53 -19.30 -18.66
C THR A 297 2.26 -19.89 -19.26
N GLU A 298 1.40 -19.07 -19.85
CA GLU A 298 0.23 -19.54 -20.62
C GLU A 298 0.64 -20.15 -21.97
N GLU A 299 1.56 -19.53 -22.70
CA GLU A 299 2.11 -20.11 -23.93
C GLU A 299 2.77 -21.45 -23.68
N LYS A 300 3.61 -21.59 -22.64
CA LYS A 300 4.19 -22.89 -22.25
C LYS A 300 3.14 -23.92 -21.79
N LYS A 301 2.04 -23.48 -21.18
CA LYS A 301 0.95 -24.40 -20.84
C LYS A 301 0.21 -24.86 -22.10
N ILE A 302 0.04 -23.99 -23.07
CA ILE A 302 -0.61 -24.31 -24.36
C ILE A 302 0.28 -25.23 -25.20
N GLU A 303 1.58 -24.95 -25.29
CA GLU A 303 2.56 -25.83 -25.97
C GLU A 303 2.61 -27.23 -25.33
N ASN A 304 2.72 -27.32 -24.01
CA ASN A 304 2.70 -28.60 -23.31
C ASN A 304 1.34 -29.36 -23.40
N PHE A 305 0.26 -28.67 -23.73
CA PHE A 305 -1.04 -29.31 -23.96
C PHE A 305 -1.21 -29.82 -25.39
N SER A 306 -0.52 -29.19 -26.38
CA SER A 306 -0.50 -29.65 -27.76
C SER A 306 0.43 -30.85 -27.96
N GLU A 307 1.60 -30.89 -27.31
CA GLU A 307 2.55 -32.02 -27.37
C GLU A 307 2.05 -33.31 -26.71
N LYS A 308 1.01 -33.27 -25.87
CA LYS A 308 0.40 -34.47 -25.27
C LYS A 308 -0.74 -35.06 -26.08
N ARG A 309 -1.01 -34.53 -27.27
CA ARG A 309 -2.07 -35.00 -28.17
C ARG A 309 -1.57 -35.58 -29.49
N GLU A 310 -0.26 -35.64 -29.68
CA GLU A 310 0.40 -36.47 -30.68
C GLU A 310 0.97 -37.76 -30.01
#